data_52cff1eb0d732c3b90ab480273da4c23
#
_entry.id   52cff1eb0d732c3b90ab480273da4c23
#
_cell.length_a   1.000
_cell.length_b   1.000
_cell.length_c   1.000
_cell.angle_alpha   90.00
_cell.angle_beta   90.00
_cell.angle_gamma   90.00
#
_symmetry.space_group_name_H-M   'P 1'
#
loop_
_entity.id
_entity.type
_entity.pdbx_description
1 polymer ?
#
loop_
_entity_poly.entity_id
_entity_poly.type
_entity_poly.pdbx_seq_one_letter_code
_entity_poly.pdbx_strand_id
1 'polypeptide(L)'
;MKRAISLTLLMIFASAASAAGGSWSADSTGATLSHKGVSVTSRPLSPSVGIPAGATIQDVVWRYQLLNPAPAGLAVQLCSPLRCFWLDSANGQSSALQGESAISPLTMTLQIPGKGVIYPPVRVMSQQVIVNYR
;
A
#
# COMPACT_ATOMS: atom_id res chain seq x y z
N MET A 1 25.93 -60.82 -21.10
CA MET A 1 26.16 -59.44 -21.49
C MET A 1 25.13 -58.57 -20.84
N LYS A 2 25.53 -57.80 -19.91
CA LYS A 2 24.65 -56.86 -19.26
C LYS A 2 24.77 -55.52 -19.96
N ARG A 3 23.72 -55.10 -20.62
CA ARG A 3 23.65 -53.74 -21.12
C ARG A 3 23.17 -52.83 -19.99
N ALA A 4 24.03 -51.96 -19.53
CA ALA A 4 23.63 -50.90 -18.63
C ALA A 4 22.89 -49.85 -19.45
N ILE A 5 21.58 -49.75 -19.26
CA ILE A 5 20.80 -48.64 -19.78
C ILE A 5 20.99 -47.49 -18.82
N SER A 6 21.86 -46.57 -19.21
CA SER A 6 21.98 -45.31 -18.49
C SER A 6 20.76 -44.49 -18.76
N LEU A 7 19.81 -44.47 -17.83
CA LEU A 7 18.67 -43.59 -17.90
C LEU A 7 19.14 -42.21 -17.46
N THR A 8 19.51 -41.40 -18.43
CA THR A 8 19.82 -40.01 -18.16
C THR A 8 18.49 -39.29 -17.86
N LEU A 9 18.22 -39.15 -16.57
CA LEU A 9 17.08 -38.38 -16.12
C LEU A 9 17.38 -36.88 -16.41
N LEU A 10 16.87 -36.39 -17.52
CA LEU A 10 16.96 -34.99 -17.86
C LEU A 10 15.98 -34.23 -16.93
N MET A 11 16.48 -33.75 -15.80
CA MET A 11 15.72 -32.83 -14.98
C MET A 11 15.64 -31.50 -15.72
N ILE A 12 14.54 -31.31 -16.42
CA ILE A 12 14.17 -30.01 -16.94
C ILE A 12 13.73 -29.18 -15.74
N PHE A 13 14.62 -28.39 -15.20
CA PHE A 13 14.23 -27.28 -14.35
C PHE A 13 13.55 -26.26 -15.24
N ALA A 14 12.22 -26.37 -15.36
CA ALA A 14 11.45 -25.24 -15.82
C ALA A 14 11.64 -24.16 -14.77
N SER A 15 12.62 -23.29 -14.96
CA SER A 15 12.59 -22.01 -14.30
C SER A 15 11.31 -21.35 -14.79
N ALA A 16 10.27 -21.41 -13.96
CA ALA A 16 9.14 -20.55 -14.16
C ALA A 16 9.73 -19.14 -14.17
N ALA A 17 9.85 -18.54 -15.35
CA ALA A 17 9.99 -17.11 -15.46
C ALA A 17 8.69 -16.55 -14.90
N SER A 18 8.56 -16.53 -13.58
CA SER A 18 7.56 -15.71 -12.96
C SER A 18 7.85 -14.31 -13.46
N ALA A 19 6.88 -13.72 -14.20
CA ALA A 19 6.83 -12.29 -14.29
C ALA A 19 7.08 -11.82 -12.87
N ALA A 20 8.31 -11.32 -12.60
CA ALA A 20 8.80 -11.18 -11.27
C ALA A 20 7.91 -10.19 -10.54
N GLY A 21 6.88 -10.72 -9.90
CA GLY A 21 6.14 -9.99 -8.93
C GLY A 21 7.08 -9.66 -7.78
N GLY A 22 6.94 -8.51 -7.23
CA GLY A 22 7.69 -8.06 -6.08
C GLY A 22 6.81 -7.22 -5.20
N SER A 23 7.41 -6.67 -4.18
CA SER A 23 6.75 -5.73 -3.30
C SER A 23 7.73 -4.69 -2.81
N TRP A 24 7.20 -3.50 -2.49
CA TRP A 24 7.92 -2.51 -1.73
C TRP A 24 7.05 -2.05 -0.57
N SER A 25 7.68 -1.57 0.46
CA SER A 25 6.99 -1.01 1.61
C SER A 25 7.60 0.34 1.98
N ALA A 26 6.78 1.19 2.55
CA ALA A 26 7.20 2.47 3.10
C ALA A 26 6.35 2.78 4.32
N ASP A 27 6.95 3.46 5.28
CA ASP A 27 6.28 3.90 6.49
C ASP A 27 6.71 5.32 6.84
N SER A 28 5.87 6.00 7.58
CA SER A 28 6.15 7.35 8.08
C SER A 28 5.21 7.67 9.23
N THR A 29 5.47 8.80 9.88
CA THR A 29 4.46 9.45 10.71
C THR A 29 3.39 10.05 9.78
N GLY A 30 2.14 10.04 10.23
CA GLY A 30 1.04 10.56 9.45
C GLY A 30 0.71 12.02 9.74
N ALA A 31 -0.39 12.48 9.15
CA ALA A 31 -0.90 13.83 9.33
C ALA A 31 -1.69 13.97 10.64
N THR A 32 -1.93 15.21 11.03
CA THR A 32 -2.80 15.56 12.15
C THR A 32 -4.00 16.33 11.65
N LEU A 33 -5.20 15.89 12.01
CA LEU A 33 -6.47 16.53 11.66
C LEU A 33 -7.04 17.24 12.90
N SER A 34 -7.15 18.55 12.85
CA SER A 34 -7.57 19.38 13.99
C SER A 34 -8.94 20.04 13.81
N HIS A 35 -9.46 20.06 12.59
CA HIS A 35 -10.74 20.73 12.28
C HIS A 35 -11.60 19.87 11.38
N LYS A 36 -12.90 19.88 11.65
CA LYS A 36 -13.91 19.29 10.75
C LYS A 36 -14.04 20.14 9.48
N GLY A 37 -14.42 19.51 8.38
CA GLY A 37 -14.67 20.19 7.12
C GLY A 37 -13.41 20.49 6.30
N VAL A 38 -12.23 20.11 6.79
CA VAL A 38 -10.98 20.21 6.04
C VAL A 38 -10.33 18.83 5.90
N SER A 39 -9.56 18.63 4.85
CA SER A 39 -8.78 17.42 4.64
C SER A 39 -7.31 17.68 4.93
N VAL A 40 -6.64 16.72 5.52
CA VAL A 40 -5.19 16.75 5.67
C VAL A 40 -4.59 15.52 4.96
N THR A 41 -3.47 15.73 4.30
CA THR A 41 -2.79 14.70 3.51
C THR A 41 -1.41 14.46 4.08
N SER A 42 -1.04 13.20 4.19
CA SER A 42 0.28 12.79 4.66
C SER A 42 1.38 13.11 3.63
N ARG A 43 2.63 12.98 4.08
CA ARG A 43 3.75 12.91 3.16
C ARG A 43 3.61 11.68 2.25
N PRO A 44 4.10 11.77 1.00
CA PRO A 44 4.08 10.62 0.11
C PRO A 44 4.88 9.45 0.66
N LEU A 45 4.30 8.27 0.54
CA LEU A 45 4.96 6.99 0.78
C LEU A 45 5.46 6.48 -0.57
N SER A 46 6.76 6.41 -0.72
CA SER A 46 7.39 6.07 -2.00
C SER A 46 8.37 4.92 -1.83
N PRO A 47 8.62 4.12 -2.88
CA PRO A 47 9.61 3.07 -2.79
C PRO A 47 11.00 3.64 -2.59
N SER A 48 11.77 3.03 -1.67
CA SER A 48 13.17 3.36 -1.42
C SER A 48 14.14 2.49 -2.20
N VAL A 49 13.64 1.50 -2.92
CA VAL A 49 14.42 0.57 -3.75
C VAL A 49 14.03 0.73 -5.20
N GLY A 50 14.90 0.27 -6.10
CA GLY A 50 14.60 0.26 -7.53
C GLY A 50 13.45 -0.70 -7.85
N ILE A 51 12.45 -0.18 -8.55
CA ILE A 51 11.31 -0.96 -9.03
C ILE A 51 11.49 -1.17 -10.53
N PRO A 52 11.28 -2.39 -11.04
CA PRO A 52 11.40 -2.63 -12.48
C PRO A 52 10.54 -1.68 -13.31
N ALA A 53 11.11 -1.18 -14.40
CA ALA A 53 10.38 -0.33 -15.33
C ALA A 53 9.17 -1.08 -15.89
N GLY A 54 8.01 -0.41 -15.93
CA GLY A 54 6.76 -1.01 -16.41
C GLY A 54 6.03 -1.88 -15.39
N ALA A 55 6.56 -2.05 -14.18
CA ALA A 55 5.86 -2.75 -13.11
C ALA A 55 4.57 -2.00 -12.74
N THR A 56 3.50 -2.74 -12.50
CA THR A 56 2.19 -2.20 -12.14
C THR A 56 1.72 -2.73 -10.79
N ILE A 57 0.93 -1.92 -10.10
CA ILE A 57 0.34 -2.30 -8.83
C ILE A 57 -0.63 -3.47 -9.04
N GLN A 58 -0.51 -4.49 -8.23
CA GLN A 58 -1.46 -5.59 -8.13
C GLN A 58 -2.44 -5.34 -7.00
N ASP A 59 -1.93 -5.12 -5.80
CA ASP A 59 -2.71 -4.74 -4.63
C ASP A 59 -1.88 -3.91 -3.66
N VAL A 60 -2.56 -3.29 -2.71
CA VAL A 60 -1.95 -2.49 -1.66
C VAL A 60 -2.46 -2.98 -0.31
N VAL A 61 -1.55 -3.23 0.60
CA VAL A 61 -1.82 -3.51 2.00
C VAL A 61 -1.49 -2.26 2.79
N TRP A 62 -2.39 -1.84 3.67
CA TRP A 62 -2.17 -0.65 4.48
C TRP A 62 -2.34 -0.94 5.96
N ARG A 63 -1.71 -0.09 6.76
CA ARG A 63 -1.84 -0.07 8.20
C ARG A 63 -1.58 1.33 8.70
N TYR A 64 -2.42 1.81 9.60
CA TYR A 64 -2.15 3.05 10.33
C TYR A 64 -2.53 2.90 11.79
N GLN A 65 -1.90 3.71 12.65
CA GLN A 65 -2.19 3.78 14.07
C GLN A 65 -2.47 5.22 14.46
N LEU A 66 -3.56 5.41 15.21
CA LEU A 66 -3.94 6.70 15.76
C LEU A 66 -3.49 6.79 17.22
N LEU A 67 -3.17 8.01 17.66
CA LEU A 67 -2.81 8.26 19.07
C LEU A 67 -3.98 7.98 20.00
N ASN A 68 -5.20 8.33 19.58
CA ASN A 68 -6.43 8.12 20.33
C ASN A 68 -7.41 7.31 19.49
N PRO A 69 -8.44 6.70 20.09
CA PRO A 69 -9.47 6.02 19.31
C PRO A 69 -10.06 6.91 18.22
N ALA A 70 -10.38 6.30 17.07
CA ALA A 70 -10.95 7.02 15.94
C ALA A 70 -12.27 7.69 16.34
N PRO A 71 -12.41 9.02 16.14
CA PRO A 71 -13.68 9.68 16.40
C PRO A 71 -14.72 9.30 15.35
N ALA A 72 -15.98 9.47 15.71
CA ALA A 72 -17.08 9.25 14.78
C ALA A 72 -16.95 10.13 13.53
N GLY A 73 -17.22 9.57 12.38
CA GLY A 73 -17.16 10.28 11.10
C GLY A 73 -15.77 10.40 10.48
N LEU A 74 -14.74 9.88 11.13
CA LEU A 74 -13.41 9.87 10.52
C LEU A 74 -13.44 9.04 9.23
N ALA A 75 -13.02 9.66 8.14
CA ALA A 75 -12.85 9.03 6.84
C ALA A 75 -11.40 9.15 6.40
N VAL A 76 -10.82 8.02 6.00
CA VAL A 76 -9.43 7.93 5.55
C VAL A 76 -9.41 7.41 4.13
N GLN A 77 -8.70 8.10 3.26
CA GLN A 77 -8.44 7.68 1.88
C GLN A 77 -6.98 7.35 1.69
N LEU A 78 -6.73 6.37 0.85
CA LEU A 78 -5.41 6.10 0.29
C LEU A 78 -5.43 6.49 -1.18
N CYS A 79 -4.49 7.34 -1.57
CA CYS A 79 -4.48 7.95 -2.90
C CYS A 79 -3.16 7.69 -3.62
N SER A 80 -3.27 7.35 -4.90
CA SER A 80 -2.20 7.52 -5.87
C SER A 80 -2.34 8.89 -6.53
N PRO A 81 -1.42 9.32 -7.42
CA PRO A 81 -1.60 10.54 -8.17
C PRO A 81 -2.87 10.57 -9.05
N LEU A 82 -3.42 9.40 -9.40
CA LEU A 82 -4.54 9.28 -10.34
C LEU A 82 -5.88 9.01 -9.68
N ARG A 83 -5.91 8.33 -8.54
CA ARG A 83 -7.17 7.98 -7.88
C ARG A 83 -7.00 7.69 -6.39
N CYS A 84 -8.12 7.76 -5.68
CA CYS A 84 -8.22 7.46 -4.27
C CYS A 84 -9.24 6.36 -4.02
N PHE A 85 -9.10 5.67 -2.90
CA PHE A 85 -10.13 4.78 -2.39
C PHE A 85 -10.24 4.91 -0.87
N TRP A 86 -11.45 4.67 -0.37
CA TRP A 86 -11.73 4.75 1.06
C TRP A 86 -11.19 3.53 1.79
N LEU A 87 -10.56 3.76 2.93
CA LEU A 87 -10.15 2.70 3.83
C LEU A 87 -11.28 2.40 4.80
N ASP A 88 -11.68 1.16 4.89
CA ASP A 88 -12.76 0.71 5.77
C ASP A 88 -12.29 0.41 7.19
N SER A 89 -10.99 0.32 7.40
CA SER A 89 -10.39 0.00 8.69
C SER A 89 -8.94 0.47 8.76
N ALA A 90 -8.35 0.39 9.95
CA ALA A 90 -6.96 0.79 10.19
C ALA A 90 -5.92 -0.14 9.56
N ASN A 91 -6.33 -1.31 9.11
CA ASN A 91 -5.50 -2.21 8.32
C ASN A 91 -6.37 -3.00 7.35
N GLY A 92 -5.82 -3.31 6.20
CA GLY A 92 -6.55 -4.04 5.18
C GLY A 92 -5.75 -4.18 3.89
N GLN A 93 -6.44 -4.63 2.86
CA GLN A 93 -5.89 -4.88 1.54
C GLN A 93 -6.92 -4.54 0.48
N SER A 94 -6.47 -3.98 -0.64
CA SER A 94 -7.35 -3.61 -1.74
C SER A 94 -6.62 -3.68 -3.07
N SER A 95 -7.34 -4.04 -4.11
CA SER A 95 -6.90 -3.97 -5.51
C SER A 95 -7.39 -2.71 -6.23
N ALA A 96 -7.88 -1.72 -5.51
CA ALA A 96 -8.48 -0.51 -6.09
C ALA A 96 -7.50 0.29 -6.98
N LEU A 97 -6.19 0.18 -6.74
CA LEU A 97 -5.15 0.83 -7.54
C LEU A 97 -4.50 -0.10 -8.57
N GLN A 98 -5.08 -1.26 -8.81
CA GLN A 98 -4.55 -2.24 -9.77
C GLN A 98 -4.33 -1.61 -11.15
N GLY A 99 -3.16 -1.90 -11.73
CA GLY A 99 -2.80 -1.42 -13.05
C GLY A 99 -2.08 -0.09 -13.08
N GLU A 100 -2.04 0.65 -11.97
CA GLU A 100 -1.24 1.88 -11.91
C GLU A 100 0.24 1.56 -11.78
N SER A 101 1.09 2.52 -12.14
CA SER A 101 2.54 2.35 -12.03
C SER A 101 2.96 1.99 -10.61
N ALA A 102 3.77 0.96 -10.46
CA ALA A 102 4.25 0.51 -9.15
C ALA A 102 5.18 1.50 -8.45
N ILE A 103 5.71 2.48 -9.17
CA ILE A 103 6.53 3.55 -8.58
C ILE A 103 5.70 4.74 -8.08
N SER A 104 4.37 4.68 -8.21
CA SER A 104 3.49 5.77 -7.79
C SER A 104 3.61 6.03 -6.30
N PRO A 105 3.83 7.28 -5.88
CA PRO A 105 3.78 7.63 -4.48
C PRO A 105 2.34 7.53 -3.97
N LEU A 106 2.17 7.06 -2.73
CA LEU A 106 0.87 6.93 -2.10
C LEU A 106 0.76 7.89 -0.93
N THR A 107 -0.42 8.47 -0.75
CA THR A 107 -0.71 9.37 0.37
C THR A 107 -1.97 8.92 1.10
N MET A 108 -2.04 9.21 2.39
CA MET A 108 -3.26 9.05 3.18
C MET A 108 -3.86 10.41 3.47
N THR A 109 -5.14 10.54 3.21
CA THR A 109 -5.92 11.75 3.46
C THR A 109 -6.97 11.46 4.50
N LEU A 110 -7.04 12.32 5.52
CA LEU A 110 -7.99 12.24 6.61
C LEU A 110 -8.97 13.40 6.54
N GLN A 111 -10.24 13.12 6.85
CA GLN A 111 -11.28 14.15 6.98
C GLN A 111 -12.38 13.69 7.93
N ILE A 112 -13.02 14.67 8.57
CA ILE A 112 -14.28 14.49 9.29
C ILE A 112 -15.24 15.56 8.78
N PRO A 113 -16.45 15.19 8.32
CA PRO A 113 -17.43 16.17 7.84
C PRO A 113 -17.91 17.07 8.98
N GLY A 114 -18.35 18.27 8.63
CA GLY A 114 -18.94 19.20 9.57
C GLY A 114 -18.11 20.46 9.75
N LYS A 115 -18.27 21.09 10.92
CA LYS A 115 -17.58 22.33 11.29
C LYS A 115 -17.09 22.23 12.72
N GLY A 116 -16.03 22.94 13.02
CA GLY A 116 -15.51 23.11 14.36
C GLY A 116 -14.21 22.37 14.61
N VAL A 117 -13.72 22.52 15.82
CA VAL A 117 -12.45 21.92 16.28
C VAL A 117 -12.68 20.47 16.66
N ILE A 118 -11.73 19.64 16.32
CA ILE A 118 -11.68 18.24 16.76
C ILE A 118 -10.79 18.18 18.00
N TYR A 119 -11.35 17.77 19.13
CA TYR A 119 -10.58 17.63 20.36
C TYR A 119 -10.82 16.25 21.00
N PRO A 120 -9.75 15.50 21.30
CA PRO A 120 -8.37 15.73 20.88
C PRO A 120 -8.22 15.64 19.36
N PRO A 121 -7.22 16.30 18.75
CA PRO A 121 -7.01 16.19 17.32
C PRO A 121 -6.71 14.74 16.92
N VAL A 122 -7.09 14.36 15.72
CA VAL A 122 -6.77 13.06 15.16
C VAL A 122 -5.32 13.06 14.70
N ARG A 123 -4.49 12.29 15.38
CA ARG A 123 -3.08 12.19 15.06
C ARG A 123 -2.72 10.79 14.60
N VAL A 124 -2.23 10.67 13.39
CA VAL A 124 -1.71 9.42 12.87
C VAL A 124 -0.27 9.25 13.34
N MET A 125 -0.07 8.35 14.29
CA MET A 125 1.26 8.09 14.86
C MET A 125 2.17 7.39 13.88
N SER A 126 1.62 6.45 13.10
CA SER A 126 2.36 5.73 12.09
C SER A 126 1.42 5.31 10.97
N GLN A 127 1.96 5.24 9.77
CA GLN A 127 1.27 4.72 8.61
C GLN A 127 2.26 3.92 7.77
N GLN A 128 1.78 2.83 7.20
CA GLN A 128 2.58 1.93 6.38
C GLN A 128 1.76 1.46 5.19
N VAL A 129 2.42 1.33 4.06
CA VAL A 129 1.87 0.63 2.90
C VAL A 129 2.85 -0.44 2.43
N ILE A 130 2.28 -1.52 1.93
CA ILE A 130 3.01 -2.55 1.18
C ILE A 130 2.34 -2.62 -0.17
N VAL A 131 3.11 -2.37 -1.22
CA VAL A 131 2.63 -2.41 -2.60
C VAL A 131 3.14 -3.68 -3.24
N ASN A 132 2.23 -4.59 -3.57
CA ASN A 132 2.52 -5.78 -4.34
C ASN A 132 2.37 -5.44 -5.83
N TYR A 133 3.37 -5.77 -6.63
CA TYR A 133 3.40 -5.43 -8.04
C TYR A 133 3.84 -6.61 -8.92
N ARG A 134 3.58 -6.46 -10.17
CA ARG A 134 4.03 -7.36 -11.24
C ARG A 134 4.86 -6.65 -12.28
#